data_f9b9dc4361a085dc4704f9053ad03a43
#
_entry.id   f9b9dc4361a085dc4704f9053ad03a43
#
_cell.length_a   1.000
_cell.length_b   1.000
_cell.length_c   1.000
_cell.angle_alpha   90.00
_cell.angle_beta   90.00
_cell.angle_gamma   90.00
#
_symmetry.space_group_name_H-M   'P 1'
#
loop_
_entity.id
_entity.type
_entity.pdbx_description
1 polymer ?
#
loop_
_entity_poly.entity_id
_entity_poly.type
_entity_poly.pdbx_seq_one_letter_code
_entity_poly.pdbx_strand_id
1 'polypeptide(L)' 'MPKKSNKTKERIIHSSWELFQKYGYDNTTLNDILEASKTSRGGFYHHFKGKEDLLFSLAYYFDNDYSDWLEKI' A
#
# COMPACT_ATOMS: atom_id res chain seq x y z
N MET A 1 15.23 11.09 7.91
CA MET A 1 15.07 10.67 7.80
C MET A 1 14.80 9.78 7.54
N PRO A 2 14.65 9.42 7.20
CA PRO A 2 14.44 8.66 7.09
C PRO A 2 14.18 7.66 6.90
N LYS A 3 13.96 7.18 6.66
CA LYS A 3 13.62 6.17 6.66
C LYS A 3 13.61 5.56 5.43
N LYS A 4 14.58 5.32 4.81
CA LYS A 4 14.66 4.60 3.66
C LYS A 4 14.05 3.29 3.73
N SER A 5 14.11 2.62 4.83
CA SER A 5 13.56 1.27 4.93
C SER A 5 12.06 1.25 4.75
N ASN A 6 11.40 2.37 4.90
CA ASN A 6 9.96 2.42 4.76
C ASN A 6 9.49 2.84 3.38
N LYS A 7 10.39 3.10 2.48
CA LYS A 7 10.00 3.51 1.17
C LYS A 7 9.23 2.45 0.41
N THR A 8 9.68 1.21 0.48
CA THR A 8 8.99 0.13 -0.20
C THR A 8 7.59 -0.04 0.36
N LYS A 9 7.47 0.02 1.68
CA LYS A 9 6.18 -0.13 2.32
C LYS A 9 5.24 0.99 1.88
N GLU A 10 5.73 2.21 1.81
CA GLU A 10 4.92 3.33 1.40
C GLU A 10 4.47 3.20 -0.05
N ARG A 11 5.36 2.73 -0.91
CA ARG A 11 5.01 2.53 -2.31
C ARG A 11 3.89 1.51 -2.44
N ILE A 12 3.97 0.44 -1.67
CA ILE A 12 2.95 -0.59 -1.69
C ILE A 12 1.61 0.00 -1.22
N ILE A 13 1.64 0.75 -0.15
CA ILE A 13 0.42 1.34 0.40
C ILE A 13 -0.23 2.30 -0.59
N HIS A 14 0.55 3.19 -1.16
CA HIS A 14 0.00 4.16 -2.10
C HIS A 14 -0.50 3.49 -3.38
N SER A 15 0.25 2.55 -3.90
CA SER A 15 -0.15 1.86 -5.12
C SER A 15 -1.44 1.07 -4.91
N SER A 16 -1.53 0.37 -3.80
CA SER A 16 -2.71 -0.43 -3.52
C SER A 16 -3.91 0.45 -3.28
N TRP A 17 -3.73 1.58 -2.63
CA TRP A 17 -4.82 2.51 -2.38
C TRP A 17 -5.41 3.00 -3.70
N GLU A 18 -4.52 3.38 -4.63
CA GLU A 18 -4.97 3.84 -5.92
C GLU A 18 -5.70 2.76 -6.70
N LEU A 19 -5.17 1.56 -6.67
CA LEU A 19 -5.79 0.45 -7.39
C LEU A 19 -7.12 0.07 -6.78
N PHE A 20 -7.21 0.08 -5.46
CA PHE A 20 -8.46 -0.25 -4.79
C PHE A 20 -9.54 0.77 -5.12
N GLN A 21 -9.15 2.03 -5.22
CA GLN A 21 -10.11 3.06 -5.57
C GLN A 21 -10.54 2.97 -7.03
N LYS A 22 -9.60 2.62 -7.88
CA LYS A 22 -9.87 2.58 -9.31
C LYS A 22 -10.63 1.34 -9.73
N TYR A 23 -10.24 0.20 -9.21
CA TYR A 23 -10.82 -1.07 -9.63
C TYR A 23 -11.60 -1.81 -8.56
N GLY A 24 -11.46 -1.39 -7.33
CA GLY A 24 -12.09 -2.09 -6.22
C GLY A 24 -11.17 -3.13 -5.62
N TYR A 25 -11.39 -3.44 -4.35
CA TYR A 25 -10.56 -4.40 -3.64
C TYR A 25 -10.59 -5.78 -4.30
N ASP A 26 -11.81 -6.24 -4.62
CA ASP A 26 -11.96 -7.59 -5.17
C ASP A 26 -11.36 -7.72 -6.55
N ASN A 27 -11.31 -6.64 -7.29
CA ASN A 27 -10.79 -6.67 -8.66
C ASN A 27 -9.29 -6.37 -8.74
N THR A 28 -8.67 -6.09 -7.62
CA THR A 28 -7.23 -5.80 -7.60
C THR A 28 -6.50 -7.04 -7.12
N THR A 29 -5.64 -7.59 -7.95
CA THR A 29 -4.88 -8.78 -7.55
C THR A 29 -3.58 -8.36 -6.90
N LEU A 30 -2.97 -9.30 -6.18
CA LEU A 30 -1.68 -9.05 -5.56
C LEU A 30 -0.67 -8.70 -6.65
N ASN A 31 -0.74 -9.37 -7.77
CA ASN A 31 0.19 -9.12 -8.86
C ASN A 31 0.08 -7.69 -9.36
N ASP A 32 -1.14 -7.16 -9.43
CA ASP A 32 -1.34 -5.78 -9.84
C ASP A 32 -0.64 -4.84 -8.89
N ILE A 33 -0.72 -5.12 -7.60
CA ILE A 33 -0.08 -4.30 -6.59
C ILE A 33 1.43 -4.37 -6.72
N LEU A 34 1.97 -5.56 -6.95
CA LEU A 34 3.40 -5.73 -7.09
C LEU A 34 3.94 -4.94 -8.27
N GLU A 35 3.23 -5.00 -9.38
CA GLU A 35 3.65 -4.29 -10.57
C GLU A 35 3.56 -2.78 -10.38
N ALA A 36 2.47 -2.32 -9.82
CA ALA A 36 2.28 -0.89 -9.63
C ALA A 36 3.29 -0.29 -8.66
N SER A 37 3.64 -1.05 -7.64
CA SER A 37 4.59 -0.57 -6.63
C SER A 37 6.03 -0.91 -6.97
N LYS A 38 6.22 -1.66 -8.07
CA LYS A 38 7.56 -2.10 -8.48
C LYS A 38 8.24 -2.85 -7.37
N THR A 39 7.50 -3.75 -6.75
CA THR A 39 7.99 -4.52 -5.62
C THR A 39 7.94 -5.99 -5.98
N SER A 40 8.93 -6.74 -5.53
CA SER A 40 8.93 -8.18 -5.76
C SER A 40 7.97 -8.83 -4.76
N ARG A 41 7.60 -10.07 -5.08
CA ARG A 41 6.71 -10.81 -4.19
C ARG A 41 7.36 -10.97 -2.82
N GLY A 42 8.66 -11.27 -2.79
CA GLY A 42 9.37 -11.38 -1.52
C GLY A 42 9.37 -10.08 -0.75
N GLY A 43 9.55 -8.98 -1.44
CA GLY A 43 9.54 -7.68 -0.80
C GLY A 43 8.19 -7.36 -0.20
N PHE A 44 7.12 -7.74 -0.91
CA PHE A 44 5.78 -7.52 -0.41
C PHE A 44 5.56 -8.32 0.88
N TYR A 45 5.88 -9.61 0.83
CA TYR A 45 5.62 -10.46 1.99
C TYR A 45 6.54 -10.15 3.18
N HIS A 46 7.55 -9.36 2.94
CA HIS A 46 8.38 -8.88 4.04
C HIS A 46 7.58 -7.89 4.89
N HIS A 47 6.66 -7.16 4.29
CA HIS A 47 5.89 -6.14 4.98
C HIS A 47 4.46 -6.55 5.29
N PHE A 48 3.85 -7.34 4.45
CA PHE A 48 2.44 -7.70 4.58
C PHE A 48 2.25 -9.19 4.36
N LYS A 49 1.27 -9.77 5.02
CA LYS A 49 1.01 -11.20 4.87
C LYS A 49 0.18 -11.52 3.64
N GLY A 50 -0.51 -10.53 3.12
CA GLY A 50 -1.36 -10.74 1.97
C GLY A 50 -2.20 -9.51 1.72
N LYS A 51 -3.14 -9.64 0.80
CA LYS A 51 -3.98 -8.52 0.42
C LYS A 51 -4.86 -8.05 1.58
N GLU A 52 -5.34 -8.99 2.39
CA GLU A 52 -6.16 -8.63 3.53
C GLU A 52 -5.38 -7.85 4.57
N ASP A 53 -4.17 -8.29 4.84
CA ASP A 53 -3.31 -7.61 5.79
C ASP A 53 -3.02 -6.20 5.29
N LEU A 54 -2.83 -6.07 4.00
CA LEU A 54 -2.59 -4.78 3.39
C LEU A 54 -3.80 -3.87 3.58
N LEU A 55 -4.99 -4.43 3.42
CA LEU A 55 -6.20 -3.64 3.58
C LEU A 55 -6.32 -3.10 5.00
N PHE A 56 -6.03 -3.93 6.00
CA PHE A 56 -6.05 -3.48 7.38
C PHE A 56 -5.00 -2.40 7.60
N SER A 57 -3.84 -2.56 6.98
CA SER A 57 -2.78 -1.58 7.13
C SER A 57 -3.18 -0.25 6.51
N LEU A 58 -3.91 -0.30 5.41
CA LEU A 58 -4.39 0.92 4.79
C LEU A 58 -5.35 1.65 5.69
N ALA A 59 -6.28 0.91 6.28
CA ALA A 59 -7.25 1.52 7.17
C ALA A 59 -6.56 2.21 8.34
N TYR A 60 -5.58 1.53 8.91
CA TYR A 60 -4.85 2.10 10.04
C TYR A 60 -4.04 3.32 9.60
N TYR A 61 -3.37 3.21 8.48
CA TYR A 61 -2.52 4.27 7.97
C TYR A 61 -3.31 5.55 7.73
N PHE A 62 -4.41 5.44 7.03
CA PHE A 62 -5.21 6.61 6.70
C PHE A 62 -6.02 7.10 7.88
N ASP A 63 -6.35 6.23 8.80
CA ASP A 63 -7.07 6.64 9.98
C ASP A 63 -6.20 7.53 10.85
N ASN A 64 -4.92 7.23 10.92
CA ASN A 64 -4.01 8.01 11.75
C ASN A 64 -3.40 9.20 11.06
N ASP A 65 -3.11 9.08 9.77
CA ASP A 65 -2.43 10.13 9.05
C ASP A 65 -3.27 10.73 7.94
N TYR A 66 -4.55 10.51 8.00
CA TYR A 66 -5.44 10.92 6.93
C TYR A 66 -5.35 12.42 6.64
N SER A 67 -5.41 13.23 7.66
CA SER A 67 -5.36 14.67 7.49
C SER A 67 -4.06 15.12 6.84
N ASP A 68 -2.96 14.57 7.32
CA ASP A 68 -1.67 14.88 6.77
C ASP A 68 -1.61 14.50 5.30
N TRP A 69 -2.10 13.33 5.01
CA TRP A 69 -2.07 12.82 3.65
C TRP A 69 -2.86 13.71 2.71
N LEU A 70 -4.04 14.12 3.15
CA LEU A 70 -4.88 14.99 2.34
C LEU A 70 -4.22 16.35 2.12
N GLU A 71 -3.57 16.85 3.13
CA GLU A 71 -2.92 18.15 3.01
C GLU A 71 -1.80 18.13 2.00
N LYS A 72 -1.16 16.99 1.84
CA LYS A 72 -0.06 16.89 0.90
C LYS A 72 -0.52 16.78 -0.53
N ILE A 73 -1.74 16.48 -0.73
CA ILE A 73 -2.28 16.42 -2.04
C ILE A 73 -2.67 17.80 -2.51
#